data_02ba86dfec886994fa2c692f98623496
#
_entry.id   02ba86dfec886994fa2c692f98623496
#
_cell.length_a   1.000
_cell.length_b   1.000
_cell.length_c   1.000
_cell.angle_alpha   90.00
_cell.angle_beta   90.00
_cell.angle_gamma   90.00
#
_symmetry.space_group_name_H-M   'P 1'
#
loop_
_entity.id
_entity.type
_entity.pdbx_description
1 polymer ?
#
loop_
_entity_poly.entity_id
_entity_poly.type
_entity_poly.pdbx_seq_one_letter_code
_entity_poly.pdbx_strand_id
1 'polypeptide(L)'
;KEGGLHWVQPGRFVLPGELEGAPVLQFFPCRFDEDTKPAKGSNLAMLEARYHEYQQKVVKAFYNHHFATFDRQIVLVDCLQPLNAGNEAFYDMRRALEQIMHSFRYGRSSFLRRLFSPKIDRVLFAATKADHVTPDQHPHLVSLLQQMVHPAWQTASYENIEMSCMSIASIQATTSGFIASGDKTVPALQGTTLDGEPMTMFPGEVPKKLPNAAFWQNSGFDFTSFRPM
;
A
#
# COMPACT_ATOMS: atom_id res chain seq x y z
N LYS A 1 1.14 -31.53 -7.90
CA LYS A 1 1.19 -30.05 -7.96
C LYS A 1 0.57 -29.34 -6.72
N GLU A 2 -0.12 -30.04 -5.82
CA GLU A 2 -0.71 -29.46 -4.61
C GLU A 2 0.30 -29.12 -3.51
N GLY A 3 1.47 -29.79 -3.46
CA GLY A 3 2.47 -29.59 -2.41
C GLY A 3 3.26 -28.29 -2.44
N GLY A 4 3.09 -27.45 -3.46
CA GLY A 4 3.84 -26.19 -3.62
C GLY A 4 3.03 -24.89 -3.44
N LEU A 5 1.73 -24.98 -3.16
CA LEU A 5 0.87 -23.79 -3.09
C LEU A 5 1.20 -22.85 -1.92
N HIS A 6 1.84 -23.34 -0.87
CA HIS A 6 2.28 -22.48 0.25
C HIS A 6 3.40 -21.49 -0.12
N TRP A 7 4.09 -21.69 -1.24
CA TRP A 7 5.05 -20.74 -1.80
C TRP A 7 4.40 -19.67 -2.67
N VAL A 8 3.12 -19.83 -3.00
CA VAL A 8 2.40 -18.90 -3.85
C VAL A 8 1.99 -17.67 -3.03
N GLN A 9 2.51 -16.51 -3.42
CA GLN A 9 2.13 -15.25 -2.79
C GLN A 9 0.64 -14.96 -3.00
N PRO A 10 -0.07 -14.41 -1.99
CA PRO A 10 -1.49 -14.08 -2.11
C PRO A 10 -1.87 -13.14 -3.26
N GLY A 11 -0.93 -12.29 -3.72
CA GLY A 11 -1.15 -11.40 -4.87
C GLY A 11 -1.20 -12.09 -6.24
N ARG A 12 -0.97 -13.40 -6.32
CA ARG A 12 -0.97 -14.16 -7.59
C ARG A 12 -2.31 -14.20 -8.30
N PHE A 13 -3.41 -13.87 -7.65
CA PHE A 13 -4.70 -13.76 -8.36
C PHE A 13 -4.74 -12.52 -9.29
N VAL A 14 -3.92 -11.48 -9.03
CA VAL A 14 -3.77 -10.29 -9.88
C VAL A 14 -2.70 -10.52 -10.94
N LEU A 15 -1.58 -11.16 -10.57
CA LEU A 15 -0.45 -11.46 -11.44
C LEU A 15 -0.15 -12.98 -11.36
N PRO A 16 -0.93 -13.81 -12.05
CA PRO A 16 -0.95 -15.25 -11.86
C PRO A 16 0.37 -15.95 -12.21
N GLY A 17 1.12 -15.48 -13.20
CA GLY A 17 2.36 -16.12 -13.63
C GLY A 17 2.12 -17.57 -14.04
N GLU A 18 2.84 -18.52 -13.44
CA GLU A 18 2.71 -19.95 -13.72
C GLU A 18 1.35 -20.56 -13.35
N LEU A 19 0.53 -19.86 -12.56
CA LEU A 19 -0.83 -20.26 -12.19
C LEU A 19 -1.90 -19.68 -13.10
N GLU A 20 -1.52 -19.06 -14.22
CA GLU A 20 -2.47 -18.55 -15.19
C GLU A 20 -3.41 -19.67 -15.65
N GLY A 21 -4.73 -19.40 -15.64
CA GLY A 21 -5.74 -20.38 -15.97
C GLY A 21 -6.04 -21.44 -14.91
N ALA A 22 -5.32 -21.45 -13.77
CA ALA A 22 -5.63 -22.39 -12.69
C ALA A 22 -7.00 -22.12 -12.06
N PRO A 23 -7.86 -23.15 -11.89
CA PRO A 23 -9.21 -22.97 -11.34
C PRO A 23 -9.26 -22.23 -10.01
N VAL A 24 -8.27 -22.41 -9.14
CA VAL A 24 -8.16 -21.77 -7.81
C VAL A 24 -8.03 -20.26 -7.89
N LEU A 25 -7.60 -19.69 -9.04
CA LEU A 25 -7.52 -18.25 -9.28
C LEU A 25 -8.69 -17.70 -10.10
N GLN A 26 -9.60 -18.54 -10.58
CA GLN A 26 -10.72 -18.13 -11.42
C GLN A 26 -11.94 -17.72 -10.58
N PHE A 27 -11.83 -16.59 -9.89
CA PHE A 27 -12.92 -15.94 -9.20
C PHE A 27 -12.80 -14.41 -9.38
N PHE A 28 -13.90 -13.70 -9.18
CA PHE A 28 -13.96 -12.24 -9.27
C PHE A 28 -15.01 -11.70 -8.28
N PRO A 29 -14.87 -10.46 -7.79
CA PRO A 29 -15.86 -9.83 -6.95
C PRO A 29 -17.13 -9.54 -7.80
N CYS A 30 -18.29 -9.88 -7.28
CA CYS A 30 -19.58 -9.54 -7.85
C CYS A 30 -20.51 -8.95 -6.77
N ARG A 31 -21.38 -8.04 -7.19
CA ARG A 31 -22.41 -7.50 -6.30
C ARG A 31 -23.61 -8.46 -6.28
N PHE A 32 -24.04 -8.84 -5.10
CA PHE A 32 -25.26 -9.60 -4.86
C PHE A 32 -25.85 -9.16 -3.52
N ASP A 33 -27.14 -9.38 -3.31
CA ASP A 33 -27.79 -9.07 -2.05
C ASP A 33 -27.25 -9.99 -0.95
N GLU A 34 -26.93 -9.43 0.22
CA GLU A 34 -26.30 -10.16 1.34
C GLU A 34 -27.11 -11.39 1.79
N ASP A 35 -28.45 -11.35 1.60
CA ASP A 35 -29.35 -12.44 1.93
C ASP A 35 -29.44 -13.53 0.83
N THR A 36 -28.78 -13.33 -0.30
CA THR A 36 -28.81 -14.28 -1.41
C THR A 36 -27.94 -15.50 -1.11
N LYS A 37 -28.58 -16.65 -0.83
CA LYS A 37 -27.88 -17.92 -0.72
C LYS A 37 -27.65 -18.49 -2.12
N PRO A 38 -26.38 -18.79 -2.50
CA PRO A 38 -26.11 -19.37 -3.81
C PRO A 38 -26.83 -20.70 -4.00
N ALA A 39 -27.57 -20.84 -5.09
CA ALA A 39 -28.18 -22.11 -5.45
C ALA A 39 -27.10 -23.15 -5.75
N LYS A 40 -27.32 -24.40 -5.33
CA LYS A 40 -26.37 -25.50 -5.59
C LYS A 40 -26.15 -25.66 -7.11
N GLY A 41 -24.86 -25.62 -7.53
CA GLY A 41 -24.47 -25.71 -8.94
C GLY A 41 -24.55 -24.40 -9.72
N SER A 42 -24.92 -23.28 -9.08
CA SER A 42 -24.88 -21.97 -9.73
C SER A 42 -23.46 -21.45 -9.94
N ASN A 43 -23.26 -20.52 -10.86
CA ASN A 43 -21.98 -19.84 -11.06
C ASN A 43 -21.51 -19.12 -9.79
N LEU A 44 -22.43 -18.54 -9.03
CA LEU A 44 -22.11 -17.87 -7.76
C LEU A 44 -21.55 -18.87 -6.75
N ALA A 45 -22.19 -20.04 -6.57
CA ALA A 45 -21.69 -21.09 -5.69
C ALA A 45 -20.30 -21.60 -6.10
N MET A 46 -20.05 -21.70 -7.40
CA MET A 46 -18.75 -22.10 -7.95
C MET A 46 -17.67 -21.05 -7.66
N LEU A 47 -17.96 -19.76 -7.87
CA LEU A 47 -17.01 -18.66 -7.59
C LEU A 47 -16.70 -18.58 -6.10
N GLU A 48 -17.70 -18.70 -5.24
CA GLU A 48 -17.54 -18.73 -3.78
C GLU A 48 -16.69 -19.91 -3.34
N ALA A 49 -16.91 -21.11 -3.87
CA ALA A 49 -16.09 -22.29 -3.57
C ALA A 49 -14.63 -22.08 -3.98
N ARG A 50 -14.37 -21.50 -5.16
CA ARG A 50 -12.99 -21.18 -5.62
C ARG A 50 -12.34 -20.13 -4.74
N TYR A 51 -13.05 -19.09 -4.34
CA TYR A 51 -12.54 -18.09 -3.42
C TYR A 51 -12.19 -18.70 -2.06
N HIS A 52 -13.04 -19.55 -1.50
CA HIS A 52 -12.72 -20.28 -0.27
C HIS A 52 -11.51 -21.20 -0.42
N GLU A 53 -11.42 -21.92 -1.52
CA GLU A 53 -10.25 -22.76 -1.82
C GLU A 53 -8.96 -21.92 -1.89
N TYR A 54 -9.00 -20.77 -2.56
CA TYR A 54 -7.89 -19.82 -2.60
C TYR A 54 -7.50 -19.33 -1.20
N GLN A 55 -8.48 -18.94 -0.39
CA GLN A 55 -8.22 -18.52 0.99
C GLN A 55 -7.54 -19.62 1.81
N GLN A 56 -7.97 -20.86 1.71
CA GLN A 56 -7.43 -21.95 2.51
C GLN A 56 -6.07 -22.46 1.97
N LYS A 57 -5.97 -22.69 0.66
CA LYS A 57 -4.79 -23.32 0.05
C LYS A 57 -3.65 -22.34 -0.26
N VAL A 58 -3.97 -21.08 -0.52
CA VAL A 58 -2.96 -20.06 -0.86
C VAL A 58 -2.76 -19.08 0.29
N VAL A 59 -3.78 -18.32 0.65
CA VAL A 59 -3.63 -17.22 1.62
C VAL A 59 -3.24 -17.76 3.00
N LYS A 60 -4.01 -18.69 3.54
CA LYS A 60 -3.77 -19.25 4.88
C LYS A 60 -2.48 -20.07 4.95
N ALA A 61 -2.18 -20.81 3.88
CA ALA A 61 -0.94 -21.58 3.79
C ALA A 61 0.28 -20.65 3.75
N PHE A 62 0.27 -19.63 2.91
CA PHE A 62 1.33 -18.61 2.85
C PHE A 62 1.48 -17.89 4.19
N TYR A 63 0.36 -17.45 4.77
CA TYR A 63 0.38 -16.76 6.06
C TYR A 63 1.06 -17.62 7.14
N ASN A 64 0.64 -18.86 7.32
CA ASN A 64 1.15 -19.72 8.39
C ASN A 64 2.61 -20.12 8.21
N HIS A 65 3.05 -20.35 6.96
CA HIS A 65 4.39 -20.85 6.66
C HIS A 65 5.45 -19.75 6.53
N HIS A 66 5.01 -18.56 6.12
CA HIS A 66 5.95 -17.47 5.84
C HIS A 66 5.63 -16.21 6.64
N PHE A 67 4.45 -15.64 6.46
CA PHE A 67 4.13 -14.33 7.03
C PHE A 67 4.14 -14.30 8.55
N ALA A 68 3.62 -15.36 9.18
CA ALA A 68 3.57 -15.46 10.65
C ALA A 68 4.94 -15.73 11.30
N THR A 69 6.00 -15.95 10.50
CA THR A 69 7.37 -16.18 10.99
C THR A 69 8.22 -14.91 11.01
N PHE A 70 7.73 -13.81 10.41
CA PHE A 70 8.45 -12.54 10.38
C PHE A 70 8.38 -11.83 11.73
N ASP A 71 9.49 -11.27 12.16
CA ASP A 71 9.61 -10.42 13.34
C ASP A 71 9.61 -8.93 12.97
N ARG A 72 9.89 -8.60 11.70
CA ARG A 72 9.94 -7.23 11.17
C ARG A 72 9.18 -7.12 9.87
N GLN A 73 8.56 -5.97 9.66
CA GLN A 73 7.81 -5.71 8.44
C GLN A 73 8.05 -4.30 7.90
N ILE A 74 8.15 -4.20 6.57
CA ILE A 74 8.18 -2.93 5.85
C ILE A 74 6.90 -2.84 5.03
N VAL A 75 6.15 -1.76 5.23
CA VAL A 75 4.94 -1.44 4.45
C VAL A 75 5.26 -0.28 3.53
N LEU A 76 5.27 -0.55 2.23
CA LEU A 76 5.49 0.47 1.20
C LEU A 76 4.17 1.18 0.90
N VAL A 77 4.16 2.50 0.94
CA VAL A 77 2.96 3.32 0.75
C VAL A 77 3.23 4.38 -0.31
N ASP A 78 2.51 4.33 -1.42
CA ASP A 78 2.50 5.41 -2.40
C ASP A 78 1.49 6.48 -1.95
N CYS A 79 1.97 7.52 -1.27
CA CYS A 79 1.12 8.62 -0.79
C CYS A 79 0.76 9.61 -1.91
N LEU A 80 1.55 9.69 -2.98
CA LEU A 80 1.43 10.72 -4.01
C LEU A 80 0.33 10.40 -5.02
N GLN A 81 0.21 9.14 -5.43
CA GLN A 81 -0.83 8.73 -6.37
C GLN A 81 -2.25 8.99 -5.85
N PRO A 82 -2.62 8.66 -4.60
CA PRO A 82 -3.93 9.01 -4.06
C PRO A 82 -4.15 10.52 -3.93
N LEU A 83 -3.11 11.31 -3.67
CA LEU A 83 -3.22 12.78 -3.69
C LEU A 83 -3.59 13.30 -5.09
N ASN A 84 -3.00 12.75 -6.16
CA ASN A 84 -3.37 13.08 -7.53
C ASN A 84 -4.79 12.62 -7.91
N ALA A 85 -5.17 11.44 -7.44
CA ALA A 85 -6.47 10.83 -7.79
C ALA A 85 -7.66 11.46 -7.04
N GLY A 86 -7.40 12.25 -5.99
CA GLY A 86 -8.40 13.02 -5.27
C GLY A 86 -8.83 12.41 -3.94
N ASN A 87 -9.82 13.06 -3.36
CA ASN A 87 -10.27 12.81 -1.98
C ASN A 87 -10.68 11.37 -1.72
N GLU A 88 -11.47 10.77 -2.61
CA GLU A 88 -11.97 9.41 -2.46
C GLU A 88 -10.83 8.39 -2.44
N ALA A 89 -9.92 8.46 -3.40
CA ALA A 89 -8.75 7.60 -3.48
C ALA A 89 -7.84 7.73 -2.24
N PHE A 90 -7.71 8.95 -1.71
CA PHE A 90 -6.92 9.19 -0.51
C PHE A 90 -7.55 8.53 0.73
N TYR A 91 -8.87 8.63 0.89
CA TYR A 91 -9.59 7.97 1.99
C TYR A 91 -9.57 6.44 1.86
N ASP A 92 -9.68 5.91 0.66
CA ASP A 92 -9.57 4.47 0.41
C ASP A 92 -8.18 3.93 0.78
N MET A 93 -7.12 4.67 0.44
CA MET A 93 -5.75 4.33 0.86
C MET A 93 -5.63 4.31 2.39
N ARG A 94 -6.13 5.31 3.09
CA ARG A 94 -6.13 5.33 4.56
C ARG A 94 -6.84 4.11 5.15
N ARG A 95 -8.01 3.79 4.61
CA ARG A 95 -8.80 2.64 5.04
C ARG A 95 -8.06 1.32 4.80
N ALA A 96 -7.37 1.20 3.66
CA ALA A 96 -6.53 0.05 3.36
C ALA A 96 -5.38 -0.08 4.37
N LEU A 97 -4.70 1.01 4.73
CA LEU A 97 -3.66 1.02 5.75
C LEU A 97 -4.18 0.59 7.13
N GLU A 98 -5.35 1.07 7.54
CA GLU A 98 -6.00 0.63 8.78
C GLU A 98 -6.29 -0.88 8.78
N GLN A 99 -6.78 -1.41 7.66
CA GLN A 99 -7.04 -2.86 7.51
C GLN A 99 -5.76 -3.69 7.55
N ILE A 100 -4.69 -3.24 6.91
CA ILE A 100 -3.38 -3.90 6.97
C ILE A 100 -2.91 -3.98 8.43
N MET A 101 -3.04 -2.90 9.18
CA MET A 101 -2.65 -2.86 10.60
C MET A 101 -3.49 -3.80 11.46
N HIS A 102 -4.76 -3.97 11.17
CA HIS A 102 -5.57 -4.98 11.83
C HIS A 102 -5.06 -6.40 11.58
N SER A 103 -4.42 -6.66 10.43
CA SER A 103 -3.84 -7.97 10.13
C SER A 103 -2.65 -8.33 11.02
N PHE A 104 -1.94 -7.34 11.58
CA PHE A 104 -0.82 -7.56 12.50
C PHE A 104 -1.26 -8.04 13.89
N ARG A 105 -2.56 -7.93 14.21
CA ARG A 105 -3.15 -8.37 15.47
C ARG A 105 -3.35 -9.88 15.60
N TYR A 106 -3.05 -10.68 14.59
CA TYR A 106 -3.33 -12.12 14.58
C TYR A 106 -2.48 -12.97 15.52
N GLY A 107 -1.74 -12.39 16.44
CA GLY A 107 -1.09 -13.05 17.58
C GLY A 107 -2.00 -13.43 18.76
N ARG A 108 -3.33 -13.21 18.67
CA ARG A 108 -4.30 -13.40 19.76
C ARG A 108 -4.88 -14.82 19.84
N SER A 109 -4.09 -15.85 19.81
CA SER A 109 -4.62 -17.17 20.10
C SER A 109 -3.75 -17.89 21.13
N SER A 110 -4.32 -18.16 22.30
CA SER A 110 -3.79 -18.98 23.39
C SER A 110 -2.49 -18.45 24.04
N PHE A 111 -2.51 -18.35 25.35
CA PHE A 111 -1.37 -17.97 26.21
C PHE A 111 -0.09 -18.77 25.93
N LEU A 112 -0.21 -20.05 25.61
CA LEU A 112 0.91 -20.92 25.26
C LEU A 112 1.52 -20.62 23.88
N ARG A 113 0.70 -20.20 22.90
CA ARG A 113 1.17 -19.83 21.56
C ARG A 113 1.93 -18.49 21.55
N ARG A 114 1.62 -17.61 22.51
CA ARG A 114 2.28 -16.33 22.72
C ARG A 114 3.75 -16.46 23.17
N LEU A 115 4.10 -17.60 23.78
CA LEU A 115 5.46 -17.89 24.24
C LEU A 115 6.37 -18.47 23.14
N PHE A 116 5.79 -19.00 22.06
CA PHE A 116 6.54 -19.74 21.04
C PHE A 116 6.32 -19.27 19.59
N SER A 117 5.46 -18.26 19.36
CA SER A 117 5.28 -17.69 18.01
C SER A 117 6.05 -16.39 17.87
N PRO A 118 6.83 -16.23 16.79
CA PRO A 118 7.46 -14.94 16.47
C PRO A 118 6.35 -13.88 16.36
N LYS A 119 6.56 -12.78 17.05
CA LYS A 119 5.68 -11.61 17.04
C LYS A 119 6.38 -10.55 16.21
N ILE A 120 5.66 -9.92 15.29
CA ILE A 120 6.17 -8.69 14.68
C ILE A 120 6.40 -7.68 15.80
N ASP A 121 7.64 -7.29 16.02
CA ASP A 121 8.05 -6.31 17.03
C ASP A 121 8.37 -4.94 16.41
N ARG A 122 8.64 -4.89 15.10
CA ARG A 122 8.98 -3.66 14.38
C ARG A 122 8.25 -3.58 13.03
N VAL A 123 7.65 -2.41 12.80
CA VAL A 123 7.00 -2.07 11.53
C VAL A 123 7.55 -0.73 11.04
N LEU A 124 8.08 -0.73 9.81
CA LEU A 124 8.49 0.47 9.10
C LEU A 124 7.46 0.79 8.01
N PHE A 125 6.87 1.97 8.08
CA PHE A 125 6.12 2.53 6.95
C PHE A 125 7.05 3.39 6.10
N ALA A 126 7.12 3.09 4.81
CA ALA A 126 7.98 3.81 3.89
C ALA A 126 7.13 4.45 2.77
N ALA A 127 7.07 5.79 2.78
CA ALA A 127 6.49 6.55 1.68
C ALA A 127 7.39 6.43 0.46
N THR A 128 6.89 5.81 -0.59
CA THR A 128 7.64 5.57 -1.83
C THR A 128 7.66 6.82 -2.74
N LYS A 129 8.46 6.77 -3.79
CA LYS A 129 8.59 7.86 -4.78
C LYS A 129 9.03 9.18 -4.16
N ALA A 130 9.93 9.14 -3.18
CA ALA A 130 10.45 10.36 -2.54
C ALA A 130 11.18 11.29 -3.53
N ASP A 131 11.71 10.74 -4.61
CA ASP A 131 12.32 11.48 -5.71
C ASP A 131 11.31 12.26 -6.58
N HIS A 132 10.00 11.99 -6.46
CA HIS A 132 8.93 12.75 -7.15
C HIS A 132 8.47 14.00 -6.37
N VAL A 133 9.11 14.31 -5.27
CA VAL A 133 8.93 15.56 -4.52
C VAL A 133 10.29 16.22 -4.28
N THR A 134 10.28 17.54 -4.14
CA THR A 134 11.52 18.27 -3.89
C THR A 134 12.10 17.92 -2.51
N PRO A 135 13.43 17.92 -2.31
CA PRO A 135 14.06 17.45 -1.06
C PRO A 135 13.57 18.15 0.22
N ASP A 136 13.21 19.43 0.12
CA ASP A 136 12.63 20.18 1.21
C ASP A 136 11.23 19.68 1.65
N GLN A 137 10.57 18.91 0.80
CA GLN A 137 9.26 18.31 1.07
C GLN A 137 9.33 16.87 1.58
N HIS A 138 10.49 16.23 1.62
CA HIS A 138 10.61 14.88 2.18
C HIS A 138 10.08 14.79 3.64
N PRO A 139 10.35 15.77 4.53
CA PRO A 139 9.74 15.78 5.87
C PRO A 139 8.22 15.89 5.85
N HIS A 140 7.63 16.60 4.86
CA HIS A 140 6.18 16.71 4.72
C HIS A 140 5.56 15.36 4.33
N LEU A 141 6.19 14.63 3.40
CA LEU A 141 5.75 13.31 2.97
C LEU A 141 5.77 12.30 4.14
N VAL A 142 6.83 12.34 4.96
CA VAL A 142 6.92 11.53 6.19
C VAL A 142 5.83 11.93 7.19
N SER A 143 5.61 13.23 7.41
CA SER A 143 4.58 13.73 8.31
C SER A 143 3.17 13.33 7.87
N LEU A 144 2.88 13.40 6.57
CA LEU A 144 1.61 12.96 6.00
C LEU A 144 1.40 11.46 6.27
N LEU A 145 2.41 10.62 5.96
CA LEU A 145 2.34 9.19 6.21
C LEU A 145 2.11 8.88 7.69
N GLN A 146 2.83 9.54 8.60
CA GLN A 146 2.63 9.38 10.05
C GLN A 146 1.19 9.65 10.48
N GLN A 147 0.57 10.68 9.92
CA GLN A 147 -0.82 11.00 10.23
C GLN A 147 -1.81 10.00 9.62
N MET A 148 -1.51 9.45 8.43
CA MET A 148 -2.32 8.40 7.82
C MET A 148 -2.34 7.12 8.67
N VAL A 149 -1.20 6.76 9.28
CA VAL A 149 -1.06 5.55 10.10
C VAL A 149 -1.27 5.78 11.60
N HIS A 150 -1.55 7.02 12.02
CA HIS A 150 -1.67 7.38 13.43
C HIS A 150 -2.68 6.53 14.23
N PRO A 151 -3.89 6.21 13.73
CA PRO A 151 -4.82 5.33 14.45
C PRO A 151 -4.23 3.95 14.73
N ALA A 152 -3.47 3.44 13.79
CA ALA A 152 -2.78 2.17 13.90
C ALA A 152 -1.60 2.23 14.89
N TRP A 153 -0.91 3.35 14.93
CA TRP A 153 0.21 3.59 15.85
C TRP A 153 -0.20 3.51 17.30
N GLN A 154 -1.33 4.13 17.66
CA GLN A 154 -1.87 4.03 19.01
C GLN A 154 -2.12 2.58 19.42
N THR A 155 -2.70 1.80 18.54
CA THR A 155 -2.95 0.38 18.79
C THR A 155 -1.68 -0.44 18.94
N ALA A 156 -0.69 -0.22 18.06
CA ALA A 156 0.60 -0.91 18.06
C ALA A 156 1.39 -0.64 19.35
N SER A 157 1.32 0.58 19.87
CA SER A 157 1.97 0.97 21.14
C SER A 157 1.47 0.14 22.34
N TYR A 158 0.20 -0.19 22.40
CA TYR A 158 -0.34 -1.08 23.43
C TYR A 158 0.15 -2.52 23.31
N GLU A 159 0.62 -2.91 22.14
CA GLU A 159 1.11 -4.26 21.87
C GLU A 159 2.64 -4.37 21.88
N ASN A 160 3.34 -3.32 22.28
CA ASN A 160 4.81 -3.21 22.25
C ASN A 160 5.41 -3.44 20.86
N ILE A 161 4.76 -2.94 19.80
CA ILE A 161 5.28 -2.92 18.44
C ILE A 161 5.94 -1.56 18.21
N GLU A 162 7.22 -1.57 17.88
CA GLU A 162 7.95 -0.37 17.49
C GLU A 162 7.58 0.03 16.06
N MET A 163 7.06 1.25 15.89
CA MET A 163 6.70 1.77 14.57
C MET A 163 7.58 2.95 14.19
N SER A 164 7.93 3.02 12.91
CA SER A 164 8.67 4.14 12.34
C SER A 164 8.15 4.50 10.95
N CYS A 165 8.40 5.74 10.50
CA CYS A 165 8.08 6.20 9.16
C CYS A 165 9.31 6.84 8.52
N MET A 166 9.48 6.61 7.22
CA MET A 166 10.48 7.27 6.39
C MET A 166 9.96 7.50 4.97
N SER A 167 10.66 8.31 4.19
CA SER A 167 10.47 8.42 2.73
C SER A 167 11.62 7.73 2.02
N ILE A 168 11.32 7.04 0.93
CA ILE A 168 12.31 6.33 0.13
C ILE A 168 12.03 6.47 -1.37
N ALA A 169 13.08 6.38 -2.18
CA ALA A 169 13.01 6.12 -3.61
C ALA A 169 13.81 4.85 -3.89
N SER A 170 13.18 3.82 -4.43
CA SER A 170 13.86 2.56 -4.79
C SER A 170 14.62 2.68 -6.11
N ILE A 171 14.15 3.57 -6.98
CA ILE A 171 14.74 3.89 -8.29
C ILE A 171 14.71 5.41 -8.39
N GLN A 172 15.80 5.99 -8.84
CA GLN A 172 15.85 7.42 -9.12
C GLN A 172 15.26 7.70 -10.51
N ALA A 173 14.24 8.54 -10.57
CA ALA A 173 13.61 8.97 -11.80
C ALA A 173 13.73 10.49 -12.02
N THR A 174 14.13 11.25 -11.00
CA THR A 174 14.29 12.69 -11.09
C THR A 174 15.57 13.17 -10.40
N THR A 175 16.02 14.35 -10.77
CA THR A 175 17.03 15.14 -10.05
C THR A 175 16.41 16.43 -9.55
N SER A 176 16.97 16.96 -8.45
CA SER A 176 16.54 18.24 -7.89
C SER A 176 17.17 19.39 -8.65
N GLY A 177 16.38 20.42 -8.90
CA GLY A 177 16.80 21.67 -9.57
C GLY A 177 16.04 22.85 -9.00
N PHE A 178 16.09 23.96 -9.74
CA PHE A 178 15.38 25.18 -9.41
C PHE A 178 14.82 25.79 -10.68
N ILE A 179 13.64 26.42 -10.57
CA ILE A 179 13.03 27.20 -11.65
C ILE A 179 12.76 28.63 -11.17
N ALA A 180 12.84 29.58 -12.08
CA ALA A 180 12.42 30.95 -11.84
C ALA A 180 10.87 31.03 -11.86
N SER A 181 10.29 31.64 -10.84
CA SER A 181 8.86 31.90 -10.75
C SER A 181 8.66 33.36 -10.37
N GLY A 182 8.53 34.24 -11.36
CA GLY A 182 8.61 35.69 -11.19
C GLY A 182 9.99 36.10 -10.66
N ASP A 183 10.03 36.85 -9.59
CA ASP A 183 11.25 37.31 -8.91
C ASP A 183 11.84 36.28 -7.93
N LYS A 184 11.25 35.11 -7.82
CA LYS A 184 11.67 34.06 -6.88
C LYS A 184 12.21 32.83 -7.63
N THR A 185 13.15 32.16 -6.97
CA THR A 185 13.61 30.83 -7.38
C THR A 185 12.92 29.81 -6.50
N VAL A 186 12.26 28.82 -7.10
CA VAL A 186 11.57 27.76 -6.37
C VAL A 186 12.23 26.42 -6.66
N PRO A 187 12.28 25.48 -5.68
CA PRO A 187 12.75 24.13 -5.91
C PRO A 187 11.93 23.45 -7.01
N ALA A 188 12.57 22.61 -7.80
CA ALA A 188 11.95 21.90 -8.90
C ALA A 188 12.54 20.50 -9.06
N LEU A 189 11.83 19.66 -9.80
CA LEU A 189 12.27 18.35 -10.23
C LEU A 189 12.59 18.39 -11.73
N GLN A 190 13.63 17.67 -12.12
CA GLN A 190 14.01 17.46 -13.51
C GLN A 190 14.01 15.97 -13.79
N GLY A 191 13.39 15.57 -14.86
CA GLY A 191 13.31 14.16 -15.28
C GLY A 191 12.86 14.03 -16.72
N THR A 192 12.72 12.79 -17.17
CA THR A 192 12.18 12.46 -18.49
C THR A 192 10.79 11.83 -18.30
N THR A 193 9.79 12.38 -18.95
CA THR A 193 8.42 11.84 -18.90
C THR A 193 8.33 10.43 -19.48
N LEU A 194 7.23 9.74 -19.29
CA LEU A 194 6.99 8.41 -19.87
C LEU A 194 7.01 8.45 -21.42
N ASP A 195 6.67 9.59 -22.02
CA ASP A 195 6.71 9.82 -23.48
C ASP A 195 8.12 10.14 -24.00
N GLY A 196 9.08 10.33 -23.10
CA GLY A 196 10.49 10.56 -23.45
C GLY A 196 10.90 12.03 -23.53
N GLU A 197 10.03 12.95 -23.12
CA GLU A 197 10.30 14.38 -23.14
C GLU A 197 10.98 14.85 -21.84
N PRO A 198 12.05 15.65 -21.92
CA PRO A 198 12.65 16.26 -20.74
C PRO A 198 11.67 17.27 -20.12
N MET A 199 11.50 17.19 -18.80
CA MET A 199 10.60 18.07 -18.06
C MET A 199 11.28 18.62 -16.81
N THR A 200 11.05 19.90 -16.54
CA THR A 200 11.39 20.53 -15.26
C THR A 200 10.14 21.14 -14.68
N MET A 201 9.75 20.75 -13.46
CA MET A 201 8.52 21.19 -12.86
C MET A 201 8.61 21.30 -11.33
N PHE A 202 7.76 22.12 -10.75
CA PHE A 202 7.42 22.07 -9.34
C PHE A 202 6.15 21.24 -9.18
N PRO A 203 6.18 20.08 -8.48
CA PRO A 203 5.03 19.18 -8.41
C PRO A 203 3.90 19.66 -7.49
N GLY A 204 4.03 20.82 -6.87
CA GLY A 204 3.15 21.32 -5.83
C GLY A 204 3.64 20.96 -4.43
N GLU A 205 2.85 21.32 -3.42
CA GLU A 205 3.21 21.07 -2.02
C GLU A 205 2.53 19.82 -1.47
N VAL A 206 3.34 18.94 -0.91
CA VAL A 206 2.84 17.81 -0.13
C VAL A 206 2.23 18.35 1.17
N PRO A 207 0.98 18.00 1.50
CA PRO A 207 0.35 18.49 2.73
C PRO A 207 1.03 17.90 3.97
N LYS A 208 1.38 18.75 4.93
CA LYS A 208 1.95 18.34 6.23
C LYS A 208 0.96 17.64 7.14
N LYS A 209 -0.34 17.83 6.88
CA LYS A 209 -1.46 17.27 7.65
C LYS A 209 -2.42 16.56 6.71
N LEU A 210 -3.30 15.76 7.29
CA LEU A 210 -4.36 15.14 6.50
C LEU A 210 -5.13 16.21 5.71
N PRO A 211 -5.30 16.01 4.38
CA PRO A 211 -6.04 16.92 3.54
C PRO A 211 -7.46 17.15 4.05
N ASN A 212 -7.92 18.38 4.03
CA ASN A 212 -9.29 18.79 4.35
C ASN A 212 -10.02 19.26 3.08
N ALA A 213 -11.28 19.66 3.21
CA ALA A 213 -12.08 20.10 2.07
C ALA A 213 -11.43 21.27 1.31
N ALA A 214 -10.83 22.24 2.02
CA ALA A 214 -10.16 23.38 1.40
C ALA A 214 -8.92 22.97 0.60
N PHE A 215 -8.18 21.95 1.06
CA PHE A 215 -7.06 21.38 0.31
C PHE A 215 -7.51 20.84 -1.05
N TRP A 216 -8.57 20.04 -1.06
CA TRP A 216 -9.08 19.42 -2.30
C TRP A 216 -9.65 20.43 -3.30
N GLN A 217 -10.16 21.56 -2.82
CA GLN A 217 -10.66 22.63 -3.69
C GLN A 217 -9.55 23.47 -4.31
N ASN A 218 -8.41 23.60 -3.63
CA ASN A 218 -7.32 24.49 -4.01
C ASN A 218 -6.01 23.74 -4.35
N SER A 219 -6.06 22.41 -4.46
CA SER A 219 -4.86 21.64 -4.74
C SER A 219 -4.31 21.93 -6.12
N GLY A 220 -3.11 22.47 -6.16
CA GLY A 220 -2.34 22.74 -7.38
C GLY A 220 -1.09 21.86 -7.45
N PHE A 221 -1.22 20.57 -7.19
CA PHE A 221 -0.11 19.63 -7.34
C PHE A 221 -0.36 18.66 -8.50
N ASP A 222 0.74 18.24 -9.11
CA ASP A 222 0.79 17.22 -10.15
C ASP A 222 2.06 16.40 -9.94
N PHE A 223 1.89 15.20 -9.43
CA PHE A 223 2.99 14.26 -9.24
C PHE A 223 3.12 13.38 -10.49
N THR A 224 3.62 13.99 -11.56
CA THR A 224 3.85 13.34 -12.85
C THR A 224 4.80 12.15 -12.71
N SER A 225 4.53 11.06 -13.44
CA SER A 225 5.41 9.92 -13.50
C SER A 225 6.56 10.15 -14.47
N PHE A 226 7.78 9.86 -14.02
CA PHE A 226 9.00 9.95 -14.80
C PHE A 226 9.58 8.57 -15.09
N ARG A 227 10.36 8.48 -16.18
CA ARG A 227 11.16 7.29 -16.48
C ARG A 227 12.30 7.16 -15.48
N PRO A 228 12.66 5.93 -15.08
CA PRO A 228 13.89 5.67 -14.35
C PRO A 228 15.12 6.20 -15.09
N MET A 229 16.08 6.73 -14.37
CA MET A 229 17.38 7.14 -14.87
C MET A 229 18.32 5.95 -14.99
#